data_9091ab1bd35d5c388053eef6291edd35
#
_entry.id   9091ab1bd35d5c388053eef6291edd35
#
_cell.length_a   1.000
_cell.length_b   1.000
_cell.length_c   1.000
_cell.angle_alpha   90.00
_cell.angle_beta   90.00
_cell.angle_gamma   90.00
#
_symmetry.space_group_name_H-M   'P 1'
#
loop_
_entity.id
_entity.type
_entity.pdbx_description
1 polymer ?
#
loop_
_entity_poly.entity_id
_entity_poly.type
_entity_poly.pdbx_seq_one_letter_code
_entity_poly.pdbx_strand_id
1 'polypeptide(L)'
;ARELGVTDTTTKFPSSLNAKAACLIDADSGMVLFAKNADEKLPMASTTKIMTALIALESSDLSDTITFSAHAASMPDVQLNAMSGEQFTLRDLLYSLLLESHNDTAVAIAEHVSGSTEAFADKMNEKAAELGLSSTHFVTPNGLDADEHYTTAKELCLIASYALQNQTFCKIIRTPAHSFANRTNTKQYHVTNHDAFLTNYAGAIGIKTGFTGNAGYCFCGAAKRGGITLISSVLACGWPPHKTYKWTDTKKLMDYGFTNYKLVRLTETPMLQKIPVHGGRSNIMQP
;
A
#
# COMPACT_ATOMS: atom_id res chain seq x y z
N ALA A 1 12.67 7.06 22.85
CA ALA A 1 11.94 6.21 21.91
C ALA A 1 10.50 6.72 21.76
N ARG A 2 9.88 6.47 20.62
CA ARG A 2 8.50 6.83 20.33
C ARG A 2 7.72 5.53 20.21
N GLU A 3 6.72 5.33 21.04
CA GLU A 3 5.89 4.13 21.03
C GLU A 3 4.40 4.49 21.08
N LEU A 4 3.55 3.62 20.56
CA LEU A 4 2.12 3.70 20.76
C LEU A 4 1.72 2.99 22.04
N GLY A 5 0.99 3.68 22.91
CA GLY A 5 0.37 3.11 24.10
C GLY A 5 -1.14 2.98 23.95
N VAL A 6 -1.72 1.99 24.60
CA VAL A 6 -3.18 1.83 24.70
C VAL A 6 -3.73 2.89 25.66
N THR A 7 -4.82 3.55 25.25
CA THR A 7 -5.45 4.62 26.08
C THR A 7 -6.39 4.07 27.14
N ASP A 8 -7.00 2.90 26.88
CA ASP A 8 -7.97 2.28 27.78
C ASP A 8 -7.95 0.75 27.58
N THR A 9 -8.08 0.01 28.67
CA THR A 9 -8.16 -1.46 28.68
C THR A 9 -9.57 -2.00 28.35
N THR A 10 -10.59 -1.12 28.28
CA THR A 10 -11.98 -1.47 27.92
C THR A 10 -12.26 -1.42 26.44
N THR A 11 -11.21 -1.42 25.63
CA THR A 11 -11.24 -1.28 24.16
C THR A 11 -12.21 -2.24 23.47
N LYS A 12 -13.24 -1.71 22.84
CA LYS A 12 -14.13 -2.51 21.98
C LYS A 12 -13.52 -2.64 20.60
N PHE A 13 -13.23 -3.87 20.20
CA PHE A 13 -12.81 -4.16 18.82
C PHE A 13 -13.87 -3.72 17.81
N PRO A 14 -13.46 -3.35 16.58
CA PRO A 14 -14.42 -3.03 15.52
C PRO A 14 -15.36 -4.23 15.30
N SER A 15 -16.65 -4.02 15.55
CA SER A 15 -17.66 -5.06 15.36
C SER A 15 -17.99 -5.24 13.87
N SER A 16 -18.22 -6.47 13.45
CA SER A 16 -18.76 -6.84 12.13
C SER A 16 -18.10 -6.13 10.93
N LEU A 17 -16.87 -6.55 10.60
CA LEU A 17 -16.23 -6.19 9.33
C LEU A 17 -16.75 -7.10 8.21
N ASN A 18 -17.07 -6.49 7.05
CA ASN A 18 -17.47 -7.20 5.83
C ASN A 18 -16.28 -7.88 5.14
N ALA A 19 -15.08 -7.34 5.31
CA ALA A 19 -13.86 -7.89 4.75
C ALA A 19 -13.61 -9.30 5.28
N LYS A 20 -13.19 -10.22 4.41
CA LYS A 20 -12.75 -11.57 4.79
C LYS A 20 -11.49 -11.51 5.62
N ALA A 21 -10.52 -10.70 5.20
CA ALA A 21 -9.31 -10.41 5.94
C ALA A 21 -9.11 -8.89 6.11
N ALA A 22 -8.62 -8.47 7.27
CA ALA A 22 -8.33 -7.08 7.57
C ALA A 22 -7.15 -6.95 8.54
N CYS A 23 -6.37 -5.89 8.37
CA CYS A 23 -5.28 -5.52 9.27
C CYS A 23 -5.27 -4.01 9.47
N LEU A 24 -4.84 -3.58 10.66
CA LEU A 24 -4.51 -2.20 10.99
C LEU A 24 -3.15 -2.17 11.66
N ILE A 25 -2.26 -1.33 11.17
CA ILE A 25 -0.93 -1.15 11.75
C ILE A 25 -0.64 0.32 12.05
N ASP A 26 0.28 0.56 12.97
CA ASP A 26 1.03 1.81 13.05
C ASP A 26 2.09 1.84 11.94
N ALA A 27 2.08 2.87 11.12
CA ALA A 27 2.97 2.96 9.97
C ALA A 27 4.45 3.11 10.36
N ASP A 28 4.73 3.74 11.49
CA ASP A 28 6.11 4.05 11.91
C ASP A 28 6.81 2.83 12.51
N SER A 29 6.09 1.98 13.26
CA SER A 29 6.65 0.82 13.95
C SER A 29 6.30 -0.53 13.30
N GLY A 30 5.32 -0.58 12.41
CA GLY A 30 4.75 -1.83 11.89
C GLY A 30 3.92 -2.61 12.91
N MET A 31 3.70 -2.06 14.10
CA MET A 31 2.92 -2.73 15.16
C MET A 31 1.48 -2.98 14.70
N VAL A 32 1.04 -4.23 14.81
CA VAL A 32 -0.33 -4.62 14.50
C VAL A 32 -1.26 -4.18 15.62
N LEU A 33 -2.23 -3.34 15.31
CA LEU A 33 -3.22 -2.80 16.24
C LEU A 33 -4.53 -3.58 16.18
N PHE A 34 -4.84 -4.15 15.02
CA PHE A 34 -6.00 -5.02 14.79
C PHE A 34 -5.69 -6.02 13.68
N ALA A 35 -6.18 -7.25 13.85
CA ALA A 35 -6.05 -8.31 12.87
C ALA A 35 -7.35 -9.16 12.81
N LYS A 36 -7.83 -9.42 11.60
CA LYS A 36 -8.89 -10.38 11.27
C LYS A 36 -8.41 -11.22 10.10
N ASN A 37 -8.13 -12.49 10.29
CA ASN A 37 -7.58 -13.38 9.25
C ASN A 37 -6.37 -12.72 8.50
N ALA A 38 -5.57 -11.94 9.23
CA ALA A 38 -4.61 -11.00 8.63
C ALA A 38 -3.44 -11.68 7.92
N ASP A 39 -3.21 -12.97 8.20
CA ASP A 39 -2.19 -13.81 7.59
C ASP A 39 -2.77 -14.78 6.53
N GLU A 40 -4.07 -14.68 6.21
CA GLU A 40 -4.69 -15.48 5.14
C GLU A 40 -4.24 -14.96 3.77
N LYS A 41 -3.73 -15.86 2.92
CA LYS A 41 -3.35 -15.56 1.53
C LYS A 41 -4.59 -15.37 0.68
N LEU A 42 -4.75 -14.17 0.10
CA LEU A 42 -5.90 -13.79 -0.71
C LEU A 42 -5.45 -13.03 -1.97
N PRO A 43 -6.20 -13.13 -3.07
CA PRO A 43 -6.02 -12.24 -4.21
C PRO A 43 -6.17 -10.79 -3.79
N MET A 44 -5.34 -9.92 -4.33
CA MET A 44 -5.24 -8.52 -3.89
C MET A 44 -5.72 -7.49 -4.92
N ALA A 45 -6.07 -7.95 -6.13
CA ALA A 45 -6.46 -7.08 -7.24
C ALA A 45 -5.44 -5.94 -7.47
N SER A 46 -5.92 -4.78 -7.90
CA SER A 46 -5.08 -3.61 -8.20
C SER A 46 -4.38 -2.97 -6.99
N THR A 47 -4.52 -3.48 -5.75
CA THR A 47 -3.62 -3.05 -4.66
C THR A 47 -2.17 -3.49 -4.92
N THR A 48 -1.97 -4.47 -5.80
CA THR A 48 -0.67 -4.85 -6.43
C THR A 48 0.11 -3.64 -6.93
N LYS A 49 -0.59 -2.64 -7.49
CA LYS A 49 0.04 -1.46 -8.09
C LYS A 49 0.80 -0.57 -7.11
N ILE A 50 0.64 -0.79 -5.80
CA ILE A 50 1.49 -0.18 -4.76
C ILE A 50 2.93 -0.67 -4.96
N MET A 51 3.14 -1.99 -5.09
CA MET A 51 4.46 -2.57 -5.34
C MET A 51 5.00 -2.18 -6.72
N THR A 52 4.15 -2.16 -7.74
CA THR A 52 4.54 -1.73 -9.09
C THR A 52 5.06 -0.28 -9.10
N ALA A 53 4.36 0.63 -8.44
CA ALA A 53 4.80 2.02 -8.31
C ALA A 53 6.09 2.15 -7.50
N LEU A 54 6.22 1.38 -6.44
CA LEU A 54 7.41 1.37 -5.59
C LEU A 54 8.66 0.98 -6.38
N ILE A 55 8.61 -0.14 -7.10
CA ILE A 55 9.72 -0.61 -7.91
C ILE A 55 10.06 0.38 -9.03
N ALA A 56 9.05 0.95 -9.70
CA ALA A 56 9.27 1.95 -10.72
C ALA A 56 9.98 3.20 -10.17
N LEU A 57 9.60 3.66 -8.98
CA LEU A 57 10.22 4.81 -8.30
C LEU A 57 11.65 4.53 -7.80
N GLU A 58 11.99 3.27 -7.54
CA GLU A 58 13.33 2.88 -7.09
C GLU A 58 14.27 2.56 -8.26
N SER A 59 13.73 2.23 -9.44
CA SER A 59 14.51 1.70 -10.57
C SER A 59 14.65 2.66 -11.74
N SER A 60 13.94 3.77 -11.77
CA SER A 60 13.86 4.65 -12.95
C SER A 60 13.69 6.11 -12.57
N ASP A 61 14.13 7.01 -13.45
CA ASP A 61 13.91 8.44 -13.28
C ASP A 61 12.49 8.84 -13.71
N LEU A 62 11.88 9.79 -12.98
CA LEU A 62 10.55 10.31 -13.31
C LEU A 62 10.43 10.92 -14.71
N SER A 63 11.55 11.33 -15.30
CA SER A 63 11.64 11.89 -16.66
C SER A 63 11.83 10.84 -17.75
N ASP A 64 12.04 9.56 -17.39
CA ASP A 64 12.20 8.48 -18.35
C ASP A 64 11.02 8.43 -19.31
N THR A 65 11.34 8.15 -20.57
CA THR A 65 10.34 8.00 -21.62
C THR A 65 9.96 6.54 -21.76
N ILE A 66 8.72 6.24 -21.44
CA ILE A 66 8.13 4.91 -21.54
C ILE A 66 7.32 4.81 -22.82
N THR A 67 7.62 3.81 -23.63
CA THR A 67 6.90 3.50 -24.89
C THR A 67 5.93 2.35 -24.64
N PHE A 68 4.68 2.56 -25.01
CA PHE A 68 3.67 1.49 -24.95
C PHE A 68 3.94 0.43 -26.01
N SER A 69 4.11 -0.81 -25.61
CA SER A 69 4.17 -1.96 -26.51
C SER A 69 2.78 -2.33 -27.03
N ALA A 70 2.72 -3.20 -28.03
CA ALA A 70 1.44 -3.80 -28.45
C ALA A 70 0.81 -4.65 -27.35
N HIS A 71 1.63 -5.31 -26.50
CA HIS A 71 1.16 -6.08 -25.36
C HIS A 71 0.53 -5.16 -24.30
N ALA A 72 1.23 -4.09 -23.88
CA ALA A 72 0.66 -3.13 -22.95
C ALA A 72 -0.66 -2.53 -23.45
N ALA A 73 -0.70 -2.09 -24.71
CA ALA A 73 -1.91 -1.52 -25.32
C ALA A 73 -3.08 -2.51 -25.46
N SER A 74 -2.83 -3.82 -25.37
CA SER A 74 -3.86 -4.87 -25.46
C SER A 74 -4.45 -5.28 -24.10
N MET A 75 -3.99 -4.71 -23.00
CA MET A 75 -4.48 -5.08 -21.66
C MET A 75 -5.98 -4.79 -21.52
N PRO A 76 -6.72 -5.63 -20.77
CA PRO A 76 -8.14 -5.37 -20.53
C PRO A 76 -8.36 -4.18 -19.61
N ASP A 77 -9.59 -3.66 -19.59
CA ASP A 77 -10.03 -2.57 -18.71
C ASP A 77 -9.69 -2.85 -17.22
N VAL A 78 -9.34 -1.79 -16.52
CA VAL A 78 -9.35 -0.33 -16.78
C VAL A 78 -8.07 0.08 -17.52
N GLN A 79 -8.18 0.95 -18.55
CA GLN A 79 -7.06 1.33 -19.42
C GLN A 79 -6.93 2.85 -19.54
N LEU A 80 -5.68 3.33 -19.73
CA LEU A 80 -5.40 4.66 -20.24
C LEU A 80 -5.82 4.81 -21.72
N ASN A 81 -5.97 3.69 -22.42
CA ASN A 81 -6.24 3.63 -23.86
C ASN A 81 -5.12 4.29 -24.69
N ALA A 82 -3.89 4.07 -24.29
CA ALA A 82 -2.73 4.45 -25.07
C ALA A 82 -2.52 3.46 -26.22
N MET A 83 -2.15 3.96 -27.38
CA MET A 83 -1.82 3.12 -28.54
C MET A 83 -0.38 2.61 -28.46
N SER A 84 -0.14 1.45 -29.09
CA SER A 84 1.22 0.95 -29.28
C SER A 84 2.10 2.02 -29.97
N GLY A 85 3.30 2.25 -29.45
CA GLY A 85 4.22 3.30 -29.87
C GLY A 85 4.01 4.67 -29.24
N GLU A 86 2.91 4.93 -28.53
CA GLU A 86 2.76 6.17 -27.76
C GLU A 86 3.75 6.21 -26.62
N GLN A 87 4.24 7.41 -26.33
CA GLN A 87 5.27 7.64 -25.33
C GLN A 87 4.83 8.65 -24.26
N PHE A 88 5.21 8.36 -23.03
CA PHE A 88 4.88 9.17 -21.86
C PHE A 88 6.08 9.28 -20.91
N THR A 89 6.04 10.22 -19.97
CA THR A 89 6.99 10.22 -18.85
C THR A 89 6.58 9.18 -17.81
N LEU A 90 7.55 8.59 -17.10
CA LEU A 90 7.25 7.73 -15.95
C LEU A 90 6.38 8.46 -14.93
N ARG A 91 6.65 9.75 -14.69
CA ARG A 91 5.86 10.60 -13.79
C ARG A 91 4.38 10.56 -14.13
N ASP A 92 4.01 10.81 -15.37
CA ASP A 92 2.62 10.87 -15.80
C ASP A 92 1.95 9.49 -15.72
N LEU A 93 2.69 8.45 -16.07
CA LEU A 93 2.21 7.07 -15.94
C LEU A 93 2.00 6.64 -14.47
N LEU A 94 2.79 7.13 -13.53
CA LEU A 94 2.55 6.87 -12.11
C LEU A 94 1.24 7.52 -11.61
N TYR A 95 0.87 8.70 -12.12
CA TYR A 95 -0.45 9.27 -11.86
C TYR A 95 -1.55 8.40 -12.47
N SER A 96 -1.41 7.97 -13.72
CA SER A 96 -2.34 7.05 -14.39
C SER A 96 -2.51 5.74 -13.60
N LEU A 97 -1.41 5.16 -13.16
CA LEU A 97 -1.35 3.90 -12.40
C LEU A 97 -2.08 3.98 -11.05
N LEU A 98 -1.81 5.04 -10.29
CA LEU A 98 -2.26 5.13 -8.90
C LEU A 98 -3.65 5.77 -8.75
N LEU A 99 -4.01 6.75 -9.59
CA LEU A 99 -5.28 7.45 -9.50
C LEU A 99 -6.43 6.65 -10.12
N GLU A 100 -6.25 6.17 -11.36
CA GLU A 100 -7.30 5.45 -12.10
C GLU A 100 -7.05 3.94 -12.24
N SER A 101 -5.85 3.49 -11.85
CA SER A 101 -5.56 2.04 -11.80
C SER A 101 -5.41 1.37 -13.17
N HIS A 102 -4.95 2.08 -14.19
CA HIS A 102 -4.86 1.58 -15.56
C HIS A 102 -3.93 0.37 -15.69
N ASN A 103 -4.42 -0.71 -16.32
CA ASN A 103 -3.74 -1.98 -16.45
C ASN A 103 -2.66 -1.95 -17.53
N ASP A 104 -2.95 -1.28 -18.65
CA ASP A 104 -2.02 -1.03 -19.76
C ASP A 104 -0.80 -0.21 -19.30
N THR A 105 -1.04 0.79 -18.46
CA THR A 105 0.02 1.58 -17.80
C THR A 105 0.93 0.74 -16.91
N ALA A 106 0.36 -0.18 -16.14
CA ALA A 106 1.16 -1.06 -15.25
C ALA A 106 2.10 -1.96 -16.06
N VAL A 107 1.60 -2.50 -17.18
CA VAL A 107 2.39 -3.34 -18.09
C VAL A 107 3.47 -2.52 -18.79
N ALA A 108 3.14 -1.32 -19.30
CA ALA A 108 4.12 -0.46 -19.95
C ALA A 108 5.28 -0.07 -19.00
N ILE A 109 4.97 0.23 -17.73
CA ILE A 109 5.97 0.49 -16.70
C ILE A 109 6.83 -0.77 -16.44
N ALA A 110 6.22 -1.93 -16.31
CA ALA A 110 6.91 -3.20 -16.05
C ALA A 110 7.88 -3.57 -17.17
N GLU A 111 7.44 -3.45 -18.43
CA GLU A 111 8.26 -3.71 -19.61
C GLU A 111 9.44 -2.72 -19.71
N HIS A 112 9.21 -1.44 -19.39
CA HIS A 112 10.28 -0.44 -19.36
C HIS A 112 11.35 -0.77 -18.31
N VAL A 113 10.94 -1.13 -17.09
CA VAL A 113 11.86 -1.34 -15.96
C VAL A 113 12.62 -2.65 -16.08
N SER A 114 12.02 -3.71 -16.63
CA SER A 114 12.56 -5.08 -16.57
C SER A 114 12.57 -5.80 -17.91
N GLY A 115 12.09 -5.19 -18.99
CA GLY A 115 12.04 -5.78 -20.33
C GLY A 115 10.84 -6.69 -20.58
N SER A 116 10.22 -7.25 -19.53
CA SER A 116 8.99 -8.04 -19.62
C SER A 116 8.18 -7.99 -18.31
N THR A 117 6.93 -8.42 -18.35
CA THR A 117 6.06 -8.54 -17.17
C THR A 117 6.54 -9.63 -16.22
N GLU A 118 7.09 -10.73 -16.74
CA GLU A 118 7.64 -11.85 -15.96
C GLU A 118 8.88 -11.41 -15.19
N ALA A 119 9.84 -10.79 -15.86
CA ALA A 119 11.05 -10.27 -15.22
C ALA A 119 10.72 -9.15 -14.18
N PHE A 120 9.63 -8.40 -14.42
CA PHE A 120 9.15 -7.44 -13.44
C PHE A 120 8.49 -8.12 -12.23
N ALA A 121 7.74 -9.21 -12.44
CA ALA A 121 7.18 -10.01 -11.36
C ALA A 121 8.28 -10.63 -10.49
N ASP A 122 9.37 -11.12 -11.09
CA ASP A 122 10.55 -11.58 -10.35
C ASP A 122 11.10 -10.47 -9.45
N LYS A 123 11.26 -9.25 -9.99
CA LYS A 123 11.72 -8.09 -9.21
C LYS A 123 10.73 -7.70 -8.10
N MET A 124 9.40 -7.85 -8.31
CA MET A 124 8.40 -7.66 -7.27
C MET A 124 8.56 -8.68 -6.14
N ASN A 125 8.85 -9.94 -6.48
CA ASN A 125 9.06 -11.01 -5.51
C ASN A 125 10.40 -10.87 -4.76
N GLU A 126 11.46 -10.42 -5.43
CA GLU A 126 12.71 -10.03 -4.79
C GLU A 126 12.48 -8.92 -3.74
N LYS A 127 11.73 -7.87 -4.11
CA LYS A 127 11.38 -6.79 -3.17
C LYS A 127 10.52 -7.30 -2.02
N ALA A 128 9.56 -8.20 -2.26
CA ALA A 128 8.78 -8.84 -1.21
C ALA A 128 9.67 -9.59 -0.22
N ALA A 129 10.66 -10.35 -0.71
CA ALA A 129 11.64 -11.06 0.12
C ALA A 129 12.53 -10.09 0.92
N GLU A 130 13.02 -9.01 0.31
CA GLU A 130 13.78 -7.95 1.00
C GLU A 130 12.99 -7.32 2.16
N LEU A 131 11.68 -7.15 1.99
CA LEU A 131 10.77 -6.64 3.02
C LEU A 131 10.33 -7.70 4.03
N GLY A 132 10.79 -8.95 3.91
CA GLY A 132 10.45 -10.06 4.80
C GLY A 132 9.02 -10.58 4.63
N LEU A 133 8.41 -10.41 3.46
CA LEU A 133 7.03 -10.78 3.16
C LEU A 133 6.98 -12.23 2.66
N SER A 134 6.82 -13.18 3.54
CA SER A 134 6.86 -14.62 3.23
C SER A 134 5.53 -15.21 2.71
N SER A 135 4.48 -14.43 2.76
CA SER A 135 3.11 -14.81 2.37
C SER A 135 2.54 -13.94 1.26
N THR A 136 3.43 -13.29 0.50
CA THR A 136 3.09 -12.48 -0.68
C THR A 136 3.82 -13.03 -1.89
N HIS A 137 3.10 -13.16 -3.01
CA HIS A 137 3.68 -13.56 -4.29
C HIS A 137 3.02 -12.80 -5.44
N PHE A 138 3.83 -12.28 -6.33
CA PHE A 138 3.40 -11.50 -7.49
C PHE A 138 3.61 -12.28 -8.78
N VAL A 139 2.62 -12.24 -9.66
CA VAL A 139 2.66 -12.81 -11.02
C VAL A 139 2.42 -11.72 -12.05
N THR A 140 1.59 -10.73 -11.73
CA THR A 140 1.23 -9.65 -12.65
C THR A 140 1.53 -8.28 -12.06
N PRO A 141 1.98 -7.28 -12.87
CA PRO A 141 2.25 -5.93 -12.39
C PRO A 141 0.98 -5.10 -12.17
N ASN A 142 -0.15 -5.51 -12.74
CA ASN A 142 -1.42 -4.80 -12.70
C ASN A 142 -2.41 -5.34 -11.65
N GLY A 143 -2.19 -6.56 -11.14
CA GLY A 143 -3.07 -7.21 -10.19
C GLY A 143 -4.29 -7.89 -10.79
N LEU A 144 -4.27 -8.19 -12.09
CA LEU A 144 -5.22 -9.11 -12.69
C LEU A 144 -5.04 -10.51 -12.10
N ASP A 145 -6.16 -11.24 -12.02
CA ASP A 145 -6.18 -12.57 -11.42
C ASP A 145 -5.23 -13.53 -12.16
N ALA A 146 -4.37 -14.19 -11.40
CA ALA A 146 -3.49 -15.25 -11.86
C ALA A 146 -3.29 -16.26 -10.73
N ASP A 147 -3.03 -17.50 -11.08
CA ASP A 147 -2.65 -18.51 -10.11
C ASP A 147 -1.39 -18.03 -9.37
N GLU A 148 -1.34 -18.27 -8.07
CA GLU A 148 -0.23 -17.86 -7.20
C GLU A 148 -0.04 -16.33 -7.05
N HIS A 149 -0.99 -15.47 -7.49
CA HIS A 149 -0.96 -14.02 -7.27
C HIS A 149 -1.73 -13.65 -6.00
N TYR A 150 -1.05 -13.54 -4.87
CA TYR A 150 -1.67 -13.33 -3.58
C TYR A 150 -0.82 -12.47 -2.62
N THR A 151 -1.47 -11.96 -1.60
CA THR A 151 -0.85 -11.34 -0.43
C THR A 151 -1.68 -11.66 0.82
N THR A 152 -1.26 -11.14 1.97
CA THR A 152 -2.06 -11.11 3.20
C THR A 152 -2.42 -9.67 3.57
N ALA A 153 -3.48 -9.49 4.36
CA ALA A 153 -3.86 -8.16 4.80
C ALA A 153 -2.74 -7.47 5.60
N LYS A 154 -2.01 -8.23 6.40
CA LYS A 154 -0.86 -7.73 7.16
C LYS A 154 0.29 -7.31 6.24
N GLU A 155 0.68 -8.16 5.31
CA GLU A 155 1.81 -7.87 4.42
C GLU A 155 1.52 -6.72 3.46
N LEU A 156 0.27 -6.57 3.00
CA LEU A 156 -0.14 -5.42 2.22
C LEU A 156 0.01 -4.09 3.00
N CYS A 157 -0.28 -4.10 4.30
CA CYS A 157 -0.01 -2.94 5.17
C CYS A 157 1.49 -2.63 5.26
N LEU A 158 2.36 -3.65 5.33
CA LEU A 158 3.82 -3.46 5.38
C LEU A 158 4.37 -2.91 4.06
N ILE A 159 3.90 -3.41 2.91
CA ILE A 159 4.21 -2.84 1.58
C ILE A 159 3.83 -1.36 1.54
N ALA A 160 2.63 -1.04 1.99
CA ALA A 160 2.14 0.33 2.02
C ALA A 160 2.94 1.23 2.98
N SER A 161 3.34 0.70 4.15
CA SER A 161 4.21 1.42 5.09
C SER A 161 5.55 1.80 4.46
N TYR A 162 6.16 0.88 3.73
CA TYR A 162 7.39 1.15 3.02
C TYR A 162 7.19 2.17 1.89
N ALA A 163 6.14 2.02 1.09
CA ALA A 163 5.82 2.95 0.00
C ALA A 163 5.56 4.38 0.49
N LEU A 164 4.97 4.55 1.68
CA LEU A 164 4.74 5.87 2.29
C LEU A 164 6.02 6.60 2.72
N GLN A 165 7.17 5.96 2.72
CA GLN A 165 8.46 6.61 2.93
C GLN A 165 8.92 7.40 1.70
N ASN A 166 8.39 7.08 0.50
CA ASN A 166 8.70 7.78 -0.74
C ASN A 166 7.82 9.02 -0.89
N GLN A 167 8.45 10.20 -0.92
CA GLN A 167 7.74 11.49 -1.00
C GLN A 167 6.96 11.64 -2.32
N THR A 168 7.48 11.12 -3.44
CA THR A 168 6.80 11.17 -4.74
C THR A 168 5.56 10.30 -4.73
N PHE A 169 5.64 9.10 -4.19
CA PHE A 169 4.48 8.23 -3.99
C PHE A 169 3.41 8.93 -3.16
N CYS A 170 3.78 9.49 -2.00
CA CYS A 170 2.87 10.25 -1.13
C CYS A 170 2.21 11.44 -1.82
N LYS A 171 2.93 12.14 -2.70
CA LYS A 171 2.38 13.25 -3.48
C LYS A 171 1.34 12.76 -4.47
N ILE A 172 1.65 11.69 -5.22
CA ILE A 172 0.77 11.17 -6.27
C ILE A 172 -0.55 10.66 -5.68
N ILE A 173 -0.51 9.79 -4.65
CA ILE A 173 -1.73 9.20 -4.08
C ILE A 173 -2.70 10.21 -3.47
N ARG A 174 -2.21 11.41 -3.11
CA ARG A 174 -3.04 12.51 -2.57
C ARG A 174 -3.59 13.44 -3.63
N THR A 175 -3.09 13.34 -4.85
CA THR A 175 -3.50 14.25 -5.94
C THR A 175 -4.92 13.94 -6.39
N PRO A 176 -5.82 14.93 -6.42
CA PRO A 176 -7.22 14.69 -6.82
C PRO A 176 -7.36 14.36 -8.30
N ALA A 177 -6.59 15.04 -9.16
CA ALA A 177 -6.59 14.84 -10.60
C ALA A 177 -5.28 15.31 -11.20
N HIS A 178 -4.90 14.75 -12.35
CA HIS A 178 -3.70 15.12 -13.09
C HIS A 178 -3.98 15.11 -14.59
N SER A 179 -3.50 16.14 -15.29
CA SER A 179 -3.60 16.22 -16.74
C SER A 179 -2.20 16.19 -17.36
N PHE A 180 -2.05 15.44 -18.42
CA PHE A 180 -0.77 15.29 -19.12
C PHE A 180 -1.01 14.99 -20.60
N ALA A 181 0.05 15.07 -21.40
CA ALA A 181 0.04 14.72 -22.82
C ALA A 181 1.01 13.58 -23.09
N ASN A 182 0.81 12.88 -24.22
CA ASN A 182 1.86 12.04 -24.77
C ASN A 182 3.08 12.90 -25.18
N ARG A 183 4.25 12.28 -25.35
CA ARG A 183 5.53 12.99 -25.61
C ARG A 183 5.51 13.82 -26.90
N THR A 184 4.66 13.48 -27.85
CA THR A 184 4.48 14.26 -29.10
C THR A 184 3.49 15.41 -28.95
N ASN A 185 2.84 15.55 -27.78
CA ASN A 185 1.80 16.53 -27.48
C ASN A 185 0.61 16.50 -28.46
N THR A 186 0.33 15.34 -29.04
CA THR A 186 -0.77 15.14 -29.99
C THR A 186 -2.07 14.68 -29.34
N LYS A 187 -1.99 14.15 -28.11
CA LYS A 187 -3.14 13.66 -27.35
C LYS A 187 -3.01 14.06 -25.89
N GLN A 188 -4.11 14.58 -25.34
CA GLN A 188 -4.22 14.98 -23.93
C GLN A 188 -4.96 13.90 -23.15
N TYR A 189 -4.52 13.70 -21.91
CA TYR A 189 -5.09 12.74 -20.98
C TYR A 189 -5.43 13.45 -19.67
N HIS A 190 -6.50 12.99 -19.04
CA HIS A 190 -6.91 13.47 -17.73
C HIS A 190 -7.24 12.27 -16.85
N VAL A 191 -6.66 12.20 -15.67
CA VAL A 191 -6.88 11.13 -14.68
C VAL A 191 -7.37 11.70 -13.36
N THR A 192 -8.34 11.03 -12.76
CA THR A 192 -9.00 11.44 -11.52
C THR A 192 -8.77 10.39 -10.43
N ASN A 193 -8.58 10.83 -9.21
CA ASN A 193 -8.37 9.91 -8.10
C ASN A 193 -9.68 9.27 -7.66
N HIS A 194 -9.78 7.95 -7.78
CA HIS A 194 -10.96 7.17 -7.41
C HIS A 194 -10.99 6.76 -5.94
N ASP A 195 -10.04 7.23 -5.13
CA ASP A 195 -10.02 6.99 -3.69
C ASP A 195 -10.97 7.93 -2.95
N ALA A 196 -12.22 7.50 -2.79
CA ALA A 196 -13.21 8.27 -2.04
C ALA A 196 -12.89 8.40 -0.54
N PHE A 197 -11.96 7.64 0.00
CA PHE A 197 -11.51 7.77 1.39
C PHE A 197 -10.83 9.12 1.64
N LEU A 198 -10.10 9.65 0.64
CA LEU A 198 -9.43 10.95 0.70
C LEU A 198 -10.36 12.11 1.04
N THR A 199 -11.61 12.07 0.53
CA THR A 199 -12.59 13.13 0.74
C THR A 199 -13.54 12.83 1.90
N ASN A 200 -13.69 11.56 2.27
CA ASN A 200 -14.71 11.10 3.22
C ASN A 200 -14.17 10.76 4.62
N TYR A 201 -12.85 10.91 4.84
CA TYR A 201 -12.24 10.63 6.14
C TYR A 201 -11.18 11.68 6.51
N ALA A 202 -11.34 12.32 7.66
CA ALA A 202 -10.42 13.36 8.12
C ALA A 202 -9.02 12.78 8.34
N GLY A 203 -8.02 13.43 7.75
CA GLY A 203 -6.63 12.98 7.83
C GLY A 203 -6.25 11.87 6.86
N ALA A 204 -7.14 11.44 5.95
CA ALA A 204 -6.83 10.44 4.94
C ALA A 204 -5.64 10.85 4.06
N ILE A 205 -4.84 9.85 3.69
CA ILE A 205 -3.63 10.02 2.86
C ILE A 205 -3.77 9.30 1.50
N GLY A 206 -4.63 8.33 1.40
CA GLY A 206 -4.81 7.41 0.28
C GLY A 206 -4.97 5.99 0.82
N ILE A 207 -4.70 4.94 0.08
CA ILE A 207 -3.60 4.73 -0.87
C ILE A 207 -4.11 4.16 -2.21
N LYS A 208 -4.72 2.91 -2.16
CA LYS A 208 -5.07 2.19 -3.40
C LYS A 208 -6.27 1.29 -3.25
N THR A 209 -7.18 1.38 -4.21
CA THR A 209 -8.32 0.48 -4.37
C THR A 209 -7.98 -0.69 -5.29
N GLY A 210 -8.70 -1.81 -5.15
CA GLY A 210 -8.65 -2.93 -6.06
C GLY A 210 -10.01 -3.62 -6.19
N PHE A 211 -10.24 -4.25 -7.34
CA PHE A 211 -11.35 -5.14 -7.58
C PHE A 211 -11.03 -6.07 -8.74
N THR A 212 -11.26 -7.35 -8.54
CA THR A 212 -11.42 -8.36 -9.59
C THR A 212 -12.56 -9.30 -9.19
N GLY A 213 -13.00 -10.16 -10.12
CA GLY A 213 -14.02 -11.16 -9.81
C GLY A 213 -13.61 -12.09 -8.66
N ASN A 214 -12.36 -12.53 -8.64
CA ASN A 214 -11.84 -13.45 -7.62
C ASN A 214 -11.53 -12.72 -6.29
N ALA A 215 -10.91 -11.54 -6.36
CA ALA A 215 -10.48 -10.82 -5.18
C ALA A 215 -11.63 -10.15 -4.40
N GLY A 216 -12.73 -9.80 -5.09
CA GLY A 216 -13.71 -8.90 -4.52
C GLY A 216 -13.16 -7.48 -4.33
N TYR A 217 -13.84 -6.65 -3.56
CA TYR A 217 -13.34 -5.30 -3.25
C TYR A 217 -12.20 -5.35 -2.24
N CYS A 218 -11.06 -4.76 -2.63
CA CYS A 218 -9.86 -4.58 -1.81
C CYS A 218 -9.56 -3.10 -1.64
N PHE A 219 -9.00 -2.74 -0.50
CA PHE A 219 -8.51 -1.39 -0.27
C PHE A 219 -7.35 -1.39 0.73
N CYS A 220 -6.29 -0.68 0.39
CA CYS A 220 -5.24 -0.30 1.32
C CYS A 220 -5.36 1.21 1.56
N GLY A 221 -5.64 1.60 2.79
CA GLY A 221 -5.87 2.98 3.18
C GLY A 221 -4.92 3.44 4.27
N ALA A 222 -4.60 4.74 4.28
CA ALA A 222 -3.82 5.36 5.34
C ALA A 222 -4.43 6.69 5.78
N ALA A 223 -4.25 7.01 7.05
CA ALA A 223 -4.66 8.30 7.62
C ALA A 223 -3.65 8.76 8.68
N LYS A 224 -3.51 10.09 8.83
CA LYS A 224 -2.61 10.70 9.84
C LYS A 224 -3.37 11.68 10.71
N ARG A 225 -3.29 11.50 12.03
CA ARG A 225 -3.85 12.40 13.04
C ARG A 225 -2.95 12.43 14.27
N GLY A 226 -2.81 13.58 14.90
CA GLY A 226 -2.09 13.72 16.17
C GLY A 226 -0.64 13.20 16.13
N GLY A 227 -0.01 13.21 14.96
CA GLY A 227 1.33 12.67 14.78
C GLY A 227 1.40 11.15 14.61
N ILE A 228 0.29 10.41 14.65
CA ILE A 228 0.18 8.98 14.37
C ILE A 228 -0.23 8.79 12.92
N THR A 229 0.43 7.89 12.20
CA THR A 229 0.03 7.44 10.88
C THR A 229 -0.42 5.98 10.97
N LEU A 230 -1.68 5.73 10.64
CA LEU A 230 -2.24 4.38 10.60
C LEU A 230 -2.42 3.92 9.16
N ILE A 231 -2.16 2.63 8.92
CA ILE A 231 -2.43 1.95 7.66
C ILE A 231 -3.37 0.80 7.93
N SER A 232 -4.42 0.69 7.12
CA SER A 232 -5.30 -0.48 7.12
C SER A 232 -5.37 -1.12 5.76
N SER A 233 -5.52 -2.43 5.74
CA SER A 233 -5.88 -3.18 4.56
C SER A 233 -7.15 -3.97 4.80
N VAL A 234 -8.02 -4.03 3.80
CA VAL A 234 -9.20 -4.88 3.75
C VAL A 234 -9.19 -5.66 2.43
N LEU A 235 -9.26 -6.98 2.52
CA LEU A 235 -9.26 -7.90 1.38
C LEU A 235 -10.58 -8.68 1.33
N ALA A 236 -11.04 -8.99 0.12
CA ALA A 236 -12.32 -9.67 -0.13
C ALA A 236 -13.46 -9.00 0.67
N CYS A 237 -13.56 -7.67 0.56
CA CYS A 237 -14.51 -6.83 1.30
C CYS A 237 -15.83 -6.66 0.53
N GLY A 238 -16.45 -7.78 0.18
CA GLY A 238 -17.68 -7.87 -0.60
C GLY A 238 -17.45 -7.82 -2.11
N TRP A 239 -18.53 -8.10 -2.83
CA TRP A 239 -18.64 -8.11 -4.29
C TRP A 239 -19.81 -7.19 -4.72
N PRO A 240 -20.00 -6.92 -6.01
CA PRO A 240 -21.13 -6.14 -6.46
C PRO A 240 -22.47 -6.67 -5.90
N PRO A 241 -23.35 -5.78 -5.43
CA PRO A 241 -23.31 -4.31 -5.52
C PRO A 241 -22.59 -3.59 -4.36
N HIS A 242 -21.90 -4.27 -3.47
CA HIS A 242 -21.42 -3.79 -2.17
C HIS A 242 -20.07 -3.03 -2.23
N LYS A 243 -19.86 -2.20 -3.25
CA LYS A 243 -18.59 -1.45 -3.45
C LYS A 243 -18.20 -0.49 -2.32
N THR A 244 -19.13 -0.14 -1.43
CA THR A 244 -18.88 0.81 -0.32
C THR A 244 -18.38 0.13 0.96
N TYR A 245 -18.46 -1.19 1.07
CA TYR A 245 -18.05 -1.92 2.27
C TYR A 245 -16.58 -1.66 2.64
N LYS A 246 -15.69 -1.60 1.66
CA LYS A 246 -14.27 -1.28 1.88
C LYS A 246 -14.06 0.06 2.61
N TRP A 247 -14.87 1.09 2.28
CA TRP A 247 -14.81 2.38 2.94
C TRP A 247 -15.34 2.32 4.37
N THR A 248 -16.45 1.61 4.57
CA THR A 248 -17.07 1.42 5.88
C THR A 248 -16.12 0.69 6.84
N ASP A 249 -15.54 -0.41 6.38
CA ASP A 249 -14.64 -1.22 7.20
C ASP A 249 -13.34 -0.48 7.50
N THR A 250 -12.76 0.21 6.51
CA THR A 250 -11.56 1.04 6.72
C THR A 250 -11.83 2.15 7.74
N LYS A 251 -12.97 2.84 7.68
CA LYS A 251 -13.33 3.85 8.70
C LYS A 251 -13.39 3.26 10.10
N LYS A 252 -14.05 2.10 10.26
CA LYS A 252 -14.12 1.42 11.56
C LYS A 252 -12.74 1.08 12.12
N LEU A 253 -11.82 0.60 11.26
CA LEU A 253 -10.45 0.29 11.65
C LEU A 253 -9.69 1.54 12.06
N MET A 254 -9.76 2.61 11.28
CA MET A 254 -9.09 3.88 11.58
C MET A 254 -9.64 4.54 12.86
N ASP A 255 -10.96 4.56 13.02
CA ASP A 255 -11.59 5.10 14.23
C ASP A 255 -11.20 4.30 15.46
N TYR A 256 -11.14 2.96 15.36
CA TYR A 256 -10.62 2.11 16.40
C TYR A 256 -9.17 2.47 16.77
N GLY A 257 -8.29 2.60 15.77
CA GLY A 257 -6.88 2.93 16.01
C GLY A 257 -6.70 4.29 16.68
N PHE A 258 -7.30 5.35 16.12
CA PHE A 258 -7.16 6.71 16.65
C PHE A 258 -7.86 6.92 18.00
N THR A 259 -8.87 6.13 18.33
CA THR A 259 -9.56 6.22 19.63
C THR A 259 -8.77 5.51 20.72
N ASN A 260 -8.17 4.36 20.41
CA ASN A 260 -7.63 3.49 21.46
C ASN A 260 -6.09 3.59 21.62
N TYR A 261 -5.41 4.24 20.67
CA TYR A 261 -3.96 4.38 20.72
C TYR A 261 -3.53 5.84 20.69
N LYS A 262 -2.50 6.16 21.47
CA LYS A 262 -1.86 7.48 21.49
C LYS A 262 -0.35 7.35 21.50
N LEU A 263 0.34 8.40 21.05
CA LEU A 263 1.78 8.49 21.20
C LEU A 263 2.16 8.63 22.67
N VAL A 264 3.00 7.73 23.14
CA VAL A 264 3.64 7.79 24.44
C VAL A 264 5.12 8.13 24.22
N ARG A 265 5.60 9.19 24.88
CA ARG A 265 7.03 9.45 24.98
C ARG A 265 7.54 8.69 26.19
N LEU A 266 8.42 7.73 25.97
CA LEU A 266 9.19 7.15 27.08
C LEU A 266 10.18 8.21 27.56
N THR A 267 9.81 8.96 28.58
CA THR A 267 10.63 10.02 29.16
C THR A 267 11.53 9.49 30.28
N GLU A 268 11.30 8.28 30.75
CA GLU A 268 12.11 7.66 31.78
C GLU A 268 13.10 6.69 31.15
N THR A 269 14.40 6.97 31.36
CA THR A 269 15.42 5.92 31.23
C THR A 269 15.04 4.87 32.28
N PRO A 270 14.82 3.61 31.94
CA PRO A 270 14.54 2.59 32.92
C PRO A 270 15.66 2.63 33.96
N MET A 271 15.30 2.77 35.23
CA MET A 271 16.26 2.63 36.32
C MET A 271 16.70 1.17 36.30
N LEU A 272 17.78 0.90 35.58
CA LEU A 272 18.37 -0.41 35.55
C LEU A 272 18.88 -0.72 36.96
N GLN A 273 18.34 -1.76 37.58
CA GLN A 273 18.75 -2.17 38.89
C GLN A 273 20.22 -2.61 38.85
N LYS A 274 21.00 -2.15 39.81
CA LYS A 274 22.40 -2.60 39.96
C LYS A 274 22.42 -4.11 40.20
N ILE A 275 23.12 -4.83 39.35
CA ILE A 275 23.26 -6.28 39.46
C ILE A 275 24.43 -6.58 40.39
N PRO A 276 24.23 -7.30 41.53
CA PRO A 276 25.34 -7.73 42.38
C PRO A 276 26.24 -8.72 41.64
N VAL A 277 27.52 -8.48 41.63
CA VAL A 277 28.52 -9.35 40.99
C VAL A 277 29.34 -10.04 42.09
N HIS A 278 29.28 -11.37 42.13
CA HIS A 278 30.09 -12.14 43.04
C HIS A 278 31.42 -12.56 42.33
N GLY A 279 32.55 -12.24 42.94
CA GLY A 279 33.87 -12.61 42.43
C GLY A 279 34.46 -11.72 41.34
N GLY A 280 33.88 -10.57 41.03
CA GLY A 280 34.40 -9.55 40.12
C GLY A 280 35.32 -8.54 40.79
N ARG A 281 36.03 -7.72 39.98
CA ARG A 281 36.84 -6.57 40.51
C ARG A 281 35.96 -5.44 41.07
N SER A 282 34.66 -5.47 40.83
CA SER A 282 33.65 -4.57 41.37
C SER A 282 32.48 -5.40 41.87
N ASN A 283 31.90 -5.05 43.02
CA ASN A 283 30.75 -5.75 43.60
C ASN A 283 29.42 -5.36 42.94
N ILE A 284 29.45 -4.42 42.00
CA ILE A 284 28.26 -3.92 41.29
C ILE A 284 28.63 -3.68 39.82
N MET A 285 27.82 -4.19 38.91
CA MET A 285 27.86 -3.83 37.51
C MET A 285 26.75 -2.84 37.20
N GLN A 286 27.09 -1.73 36.56
CA GLN A 286 26.10 -0.84 35.95
C GLN A 286 25.78 -1.42 34.57
N PRO A 287 24.50 -1.63 34.27
CA PRO A 287 24.07 -2.09 32.96
C PRO A 287 24.28 -1.02 31.89
#